data_9ea90483f7b5ab8a079190a1f1b9c46f
#
_entry.id   9ea90483f7b5ab8a079190a1f1b9c46f
#
_cell.length_a   1.000
_cell.length_b   1.000
_cell.length_c   1.000
_cell.angle_alpha   90.00
_cell.angle_beta   90.00
_cell.angle_gamma   90.00
#
_symmetry.space_group_name_H-M   'P 1'
#
loop_
_entity.id
_entity.type
_entity.pdbx_description
1 polymer ?
#
loop_
_entity_poly.entity_id
_entity_poly.type
_entity_poly.pdbx_seq_one_letter_code
_entity_poly.pdbx_strand_id
1 'polypeptide(L)'
;MLKVITKILSERLQCWILKVVHRNQYGFIKTRTIQDCLGWAFEYLHQCKQSGGEIVILKLDFEKAFDTMEHSFILKMLECKGFDDRWCMWIKMLLQSGSSSILLNGIPSTEFKCKRGVRQGDPISPLLFVLAAYLLQSLINKAWMDGLISLPINQPALEDYPVIQYADDTLIILPASQQELQTIKGILDSYAQATGLKINYAKSQLMPINVNAQKTLDLANALGCQVGAMPFTYLGLPLGITRPTV
;
A
#
# COMPACT_ATOMS: atom_id res chain seq x y z
N MET A 1 21.25 13.67 -17.81
CA MET A 1 20.11 14.49 -18.25
C MET A 1 18.77 13.96 -17.71
N LEU A 2 18.40 12.69 -17.89
CA LEU A 2 17.10 12.14 -17.45
C LEU A 2 16.82 12.37 -15.96
N LYS A 3 17.76 12.09 -15.05
CA LYS A 3 17.61 12.31 -13.60
C LYS A 3 17.30 13.77 -13.21
N VAL A 4 17.76 14.74 -14.00
CA VAL A 4 17.44 16.17 -13.75
C VAL A 4 15.99 16.46 -14.10
N ILE A 5 15.51 15.93 -15.24
CA ILE A 5 14.10 16.08 -15.66
C ILE A 5 13.18 15.42 -14.64
N THR A 6 13.45 14.19 -14.25
CA THR A 6 12.63 13.45 -13.28
C THR A 6 12.66 14.11 -11.90
N LYS A 7 13.77 14.74 -11.50
CA LYS A 7 13.85 15.54 -10.27
C LYS A 7 12.96 16.77 -10.32
N ILE A 8 12.96 17.51 -11.44
CA ILE A 8 12.08 18.69 -11.62
C ILE A 8 10.61 18.27 -11.57
N LEU A 9 10.24 17.18 -12.27
CA LEU A 9 8.88 16.66 -12.23
C LEU A 9 8.49 16.15 -10.85
N SER A 10 9.40 15.50 -10.15
CA SER A 10 9.19 15.07 -8.76
C SER A 10 8.91 16.26 -7.82
N GLU A 11 9.69 17.35 -7.90
CA GLU A 11 9.46 18.55 -7.08
C GLU A 11 8.09 19.20 -7.40
N ARG A 12 7.72 19.26 -8.66
CA ARG A 12 6.38 19.76 -9.06
C ARG A 12 5.25 18.89 -8.54
N LEU A 13 5.40 17.55 -8.64
CA LEU A 13 4.40 16.61 -8.14
C LEU A 13 4.25 16.70 -6.63
N GLN A 14 5.36 16.87 -5.87
CA GLN A 14 5.33 17.05 -4.42
C GLN A 14 4.44 18.24 -3.98
N CYS A 15 4.36 19.32 -4.76
CA CYS A 15 3.48 20.44 -4.42
C CYS A 15 1.99 20.08 -4.44
N TRP A 16 1.62 19.05 -5.19
CA TRP A 16 0.23 18.61 -5.37
C TRP A 16 -0.10 17.30 -4.66
N ILE A 17 0.93 16.56 -4.21
CA ILE A 17 0.79 15.18 -3.71
C ILE A 17 -0.23 15.06 -2.57
N LEU A 18 -0.29 16.03 -1.67
CA LEU A 18 -1.23 16.05 -0.55
C LEU A 18 -2.70 16.18 -0.97
N LYS A 19 -2.96 16.70 -2.17
CA LYS A 19 -4.31 16.84 -2.72
C LYS A 19 -4.78 15.60 -3.47
N VAL A 20 -3.85 14.75 -3.90
CA VAL A 20 -4.12 13.62 -4.79
C VAL A 20 -3.86 12.26 -4.14
N VAL A 21 -3.20 12.23 -2.97
CA VAL A 21 -2.88 11.01 -2.22
C VAL A 21 -3.60 11.04 -0.87
N HIS A 22 -4.06 9.87 -0.44
CA HIS A 22 -4.78 9.68 0.81
C HIS A 22 -3.94 10.07 2.04
N ARG A 23 -4.60 10.57 3.10
CA ARG A 23 -3.92 10.98 4.35
C ARG A 23 -3.21 9.83 5.06
N ASN A 24 -3.66 8.58 4.88
CA ASN A 24 -3.10 7.39 5.50
C ASN A 24 -1.87 6.82 4.75
N GLN A 25 -1.44 7.43 3.64
CA GLN A 25 -0.18 7.12 2.98
C GLN A 25 0.91 8.06 3.50
N TYR A 26 1.94 7.49 4.13
CA TYR A 26 3.02 8.25 4.75
C TYR A 26 4.32 8.22 3.95
N GLY A 27 4.53 7.20 3.11
CA GLY A 27 5.76 7.01 2.36
C GLY A 27 6.01 8.08 1.28
N PHE A 28 7.26 8.53 1.17
CA PHE A 28 7.75 9.45 0.12
C PHE A 28 7.12 10.85 0.07
N ILE A 29 6.34 11.23 1.05
CA ILE A 29 5.67 12.54 1.15
C ILE A 29 6.45 13.41 2.12
N LYS A 30 6.99 14.55 1.66
CA LYS A 30 7.92 15.39 2.44
C LYS A 30 7.41 15.86 3.80
N THR A 31 6.09 16.02 3.94
CA THR A 31 5.44 16.53 5.16
C THR A 31 4.96 15.42 6.10
N ARG A 32 5.17 14.16 5.76
CA ARG A 32 4.75 12.99 6.55
C ARG A 32 5.97 12.19 6.98
N THR A 33 6.00 11.78 8.24
CA THR A 33 7.15 11.09 8.81
C THR A 33 6.82 9.64 9.19
N ILE A 34 7.86 8.82 9.36
CA ILE A 34 7.72 7.47 9.91
C ILE A 34 7.13 7.52 11.32
N GLN A 35 7.52 8.52 12.11
CA GLN A 35 7.03 8.71 13.49
C GLN A 35 5.52 8.96 13.52
N ASP A 36 4.99 9.78 12.59
CA ASP A 36 3.55 10.02 12.49
C ASP A 36 2.80 8.74 12.13
N CYS A 37 3.34 7.96 11.17
CA CYS A 37 2.79 6.68 10.77
C CYS A 37 2.74 5.68 11.95
N LEU A 38 3.85 5.52 12.64
CA LEU A 38 3.96 4.61 13.80
C LEU A 38 3.12 5.10 14.99
N GLY A 39 3.12 6.40 15.28
CA GLY A 39 2.31 6.99 16.35
C GLY A 39 0.83 6.71 16.16
N TRP A 40 0.32 6.95 14.94
CA TRP A 40 -1.06 6.63 14.60
C TRP A 40 -1.34 5.13 14.71
N ALA A 41 -0.44 4.29 14.21
CA ALA A 41 -0.58 2.83 14.29
C ALA A 41 -0.64 2.34 15.75
N PHE A 42 0.27 2.79 16.60
CA PHE A 42 0.30 2.42 18.01
C PHE A 42 -0.99 2.82 18.73
N GLU A 43 -1.42 4.07 18.54
CA GLU A 43 -2.63 4.58 19.21
C GLU A 43 -3.86 3.78 18.78
N TYR A 44 -4.01 3.55 17.48
CA TYR A 44 -5.16 2.82 16.95
C TYR A 44 -5.18 1.35 17.41
N LEU A 45 -4.04 0.66 17.39
CA LEU A 45 -3.94 -0.72 17.86
C LEU A 45 -4.18 -0.85 19.37
N HIS A 46 -3.75 0.15 20.15
CA HIS A 46 -4.04 0.21 21.59
C HIS A 46 -5.55 0.32 21.83
N GLN A 47 -6.25 1.18 21.11
CA GLN A 47 -7.71 1.31 21.19
C GLN A 47 -8.41 0.01 20.73
N CYS A 48 -7.92 -0.64 19.68
CA CYS A 48 -8.40 -1.96 19.27
C CYS A 48 -8.29 -3.00 20.40
N LYS A 49 -7.17 -3.00 21.12
CA LYS A 49 -6.99 -3.91 22.27
C LYS A 49 -7.96 -3.61 23.41
N GLN A 50 -8.17 -2.32 23.72
CA GLN A 50 -9.05 -1.87 24.80
C GLN A 50 -10.53 -2.11 24.48
N SER A 51 -10.93 -2.10 23.22
CA SER A 51 -12.32 -2.34 22.81
C SER A 51 -12.85 -3.72 23.21
N GLY A 52 -11.96 -4.69 23.44
CA GLY A 52 -12.32 -6.08 23.69
C GLY A 52 -12.86 -6.82 22.46
N GLY A 53 -13.03 -6.12 21.31
CA GLY A 53 -13.49 -6.70 20.06
C GLY A 53 -12.47 -7.67 19.46
N GLU A 54 -12.95 -8.68 18.74
CA GLU A 54 -12.11 -9.58 17.96
C GLU A 54 -11.68 -8.93 16.66
N ILE A 55 -10.41 -8.59 16.53
CA ILE A 55 -9.85 -7.81 15.43
C ILE A 55 -8.63 -8.54 14.84
N VAL A 56 -8.41 -8.39 13.55
CA VAL A 56 -7.21 -8.87 12.87
C VAL A 56 -6.51 -7.72 12.14
N ILE A 57 -5.18 -7.81 12.09
CA ILE A 57 -4.33 -6.92 11.31
C ILE A 57 -3.76 -7.73 10.17
N LEU A 58 -3.99 -7.27 8.94
CA LEU A 58 -3.34 -7.82 7.76
C LEU A 58 -2.12 -6.97 7.44
N LYS A 59 -0.93 -7.55 7.58
CA LYS A 59 0.31 -6.98 7.05
C LYS A 59 0.54 -7.56 5.67
N LEU A 60 0.35 -6.72 4.66
CA LEU A 60 0.48 -7.12 3.27
C LEU A 60 1.93 -7.03 2.79
N ASP A 61 2.35 -8.02 2.02
CA ASP A 61 3.59 -8.03 1.24
C ASP A 61 3.24 -7.98 -0.24
N PHE A 62 3.86 -7.09 -1.00
CA PHE A 62 3.63 -6.96 -2.44
C PHE A 62 4.74 -7.62 -3.25
N GLU A 63 4.38 -8.35 -4.31
CA GLU A 63 5.35 -8.96 -5.21
C GLU A 63 6.05 -7.90 -6.06
N LYS A 64 7.32 -7.61 -5.76
CA LYS A 64 8.14 -6.68 -6.58
C LYS A 64 7.40 -5.39 -6.96
N ALA A 65 6.80 -4.71 -5.99
CA ALA A 65 5.85 -3.61 -6.18
C ALA A 65 6.30 -2.57 -7.21
N PHE A 66 7.58 -2.14 -7.18
CA PHE A 66 8.12 -1.17 -8.13
C PHE A 66 8.29 -1.71 -9.55
N ASP A 67 8.41 -3.04 -9.73
CA ASP A 67 8.71 -3.66 -11.02
C ASP A 67 7.43 -4.10 -11.77
N THR A 68 6.30 -4.26 -11.06
CA THR A 68 5.08 -4.87 -11.62
C THR A 68 3.98 -3.89 -11.98
N MET A 69 4.08 -2.64 -11.53
CA MET A 69 3.05 -1.63 -11.73
C MET A 69 2.78 -1.33 -13.21
N GLU A 70 1.52 -1.41 -13.62
CA GLU A 70 1.10 -1.20 -15.02
C GLU A 70 1.20 0.29 -15.41
N HIS A 71 1.92 0.59 -16.52
CA HIS A 71 2.05 1.96 -17.04
C HIS A 71 0.70 2.57 -17.42
N SER A 72 -0.19 1.77 -18.02
CA SER A 72 -1.55 2.19 -18.40
C SER A 72 -2.36 2.66 -17.19
N PHE A 73 -2.22 1.94 -16.06
CA PHE A 73 -2.87 2.32 -14.81
C PHE A 73 -2.35 3.65 -14.25
N ILE A 74 -1.02 3.84 -14.22
CA ILE A 74 -0.42 5.11 -13.75
C ILE A 74 -0.97 6.30 -14.55
N LEU A 75 -1.00 6.17 -15.88
CA LEU A 75 -1.50 7.23 -16.77
C LEU A 75 -2.98 7.49 -16.53
N LYS A 76 -3.79 6.43 -16.42
CA LYS A 76 -5.22 6.56 -16.13
C LYS A 76 -5.49 7.21 -14.78
N MET A 77 -4.70 6.87 -13.76
CA MET A 77 -4.80 7.49 -12.44
C MET A 77 -4.50 9.00 -12.50
N LEU A 78 -3.46 9.42 -13.24
CA LEU A 78 -3.13 10.83 -13.42
C LEU A 78 -4.28 11.59 -14.10
N GLU A 79 -4.85 11.04 -15.18
CA GLU A 79 -6.02 11.62 -15.85
C GLU A 79 -7.21 11.78 -14.87
N CYS A 80 -7.55 10.71 -14.12
CA CYS A 80 -8.64 10.73 -13.15
C CYS A 80 -8.40 11.73 -12.00
N LYS A 81 -7.14 12.03 -11.67
CA LYS A 81 -6.75 13.04 -10.67
C LYS A 81 -6.69 14.47 -11.23
N GLY A 82 -7.03 14.66 -12.51
CA GLY A 82 -7.13 15.97 -13.15
C GLY A 82 -5.79 16.56 -13.60
N PHE A 83 -4.76 15.74 -13.79
CA PHE A 83 -3.52 16.19 -14.41
C PHE A 83 -3.75 16.45 -15.90
N ASP A 84 -3.19 17.52 -16.42
CA ASP A 84 -3.34 17.91 -17.83
C ASP A 84 -2.64 16.93 -18.80
N ASP A 85 -3.08 16.94 -20.07
CA ASP A 85 -2.58 16.03 -21.11
C ASP A 85 -1.06 16.15 -21.31
N ARG A 86 -0.52 17.36 -21.15
CA ARG A 86 0.91 17.63 -21.31
C ARG A 86 1.72 16.96 -20.21
N TRP A 87 1.22 16.99 -18.96
CA TRP A 87 1.82 16.28 -17.84
C TRP A 87 1.77 14.77 -18.08
N CYS A 88 0.60 14.24 -18.41
CA CYS A 88 0.40 12.81 -18.71
C CYS A 88 1.32 12.34 -19.84
N MET A 89 1.48 13.14 -20.88
CA MET A 89 2.41 12.86 -21.98
C MET A 89 3.87 12.78 -21.50
N TRP A 90 4.33 13.71 -20.66
CA TRP A 90 5.69 13.65 -20.10
C TRP A 90 5.93 12.39 -19.27
N ILE A 91 4.99 12.03 -18.40
CA ILE A 91 5.10 10.80 -17.60
C ILE A 91 5.09 9.57 -18.53
N LYS A 92 4.24 9.52 -19.54
CA LYS A 92 4.21 8.45 -20.55
C LYS A 92 5.57 8.30 -21.24
N MET A 93 6.17 9.38 -21.70
CA MET A 93 7.49 9.36 -22.33
C MET A 93 8.57 8.85 -21.38
N LEU A 94 8.54 9.26 -20.09
CA LEU A 94 9.47 8.76 -19.07
C LEU A 94 9.32 7.25 -18.86
N LEU A 95 8.12 6.76 -18.69
CA LEU A 95 7.84 5.34 -18.48
C LEU A 95 8.27 4.51 -19.69
N GLN A 96 7.97 4.95 -20.91
CA GLN A 96 8.32 4.27 -22.17
C GLN A 96 9.80 4.35 -22.54
N SER A 97 10.57 5.28 -21.92
CA SER A 97 12.01 5.39 -22.15
C SER A 97 12.81 4.35 -21.36
N GLY A 98 12.14 3.48 -20.57
CA GLY A 98 12.75 2.39 -19.83
C GLY A 98 13.16 1.25 -20.75
N SER A 99 14.44 0.88 -20.73
CA SER A 99 14.96 -0.31 -21.40
C SER A 99 15.91 -1.04 -20.47
N SER A 100 16.04 -2.34 -20.71
CA SER A 100 16.93 -3.23 -19.97
C SER A 100 17.61 -4.21 -20.92
N SER A 101 18.77 -4.70 -20.54
CA SER A 101 19.44 -5.81 -21.20
C SER A 101 19.87 -6.84 -20.15
N ILE A 102 19.89 -8.10 -20.53
CA ILE A 102 20.33 -9.19 -19.67
C ILE A 102 21.84 -9.36 -19.88
N LEU A 103 22.59 -9.39 -18.78
CA LEU A 103 24.02 -9.65 -18.81
C LEU A 103 24.24 -11.18 -18.74
N LEU A 104 24.71 -11.79 -19.80
CA LEU A 104 25.02 -13.22 -19.87
C LEU A 104 26.53 -13.39 -19.99
N ASN A 105 27.17 -13.96 -18.97
CA ASN A 105 28.63 -14.13 -18.95
C ASN A 105 29.44 -12.83 -19.22
N GLY A 106 28.93 -11.70 -18.75
CA GLY A 106 29.56 -10.38 -18.96
C GLY A 106 29.24 -9.71 -20.29
N ILE A 107 28.47 -10.36 -21.18
CA ILE A 107 28.07 -9.81 -22.47
C ILE A 107 26.59 -9.36 -22.38
N PRO A 108 26.27 -8.07 -22.64
CA PRO A 108 24.89 -7.61 -22.65
C PRO A 108 24.12 -8.17 -23.84
N SER A 109 22.90 -8.66 -23.60
CA SER A 109 21.96 -9.04 -24.66
C SER A 109 21.44 -7.82 -25.42
N THR A 110 20.66 -8.08 -26.48
CA THR A 110 19.88 -7.02 -27.12
C THR A 110 18.95 -6.33 -26.12
N GLU A 111 18.87 -5.01 -26.21
CA GLU A 111 18.06 -4.17 -25.35
C GLU A 111 16.56 -4.39 -25.59
N PHE A 112 15.76 -4.49 -24.54
CA PHE A 112 14.31 -4.60 -24.61
C PHE A 112 13.61 -3.51 -23.82
N LYS A 113 12.43 -3.08 -24.26
CA LYS A 113 11.63 -2.04 -23.61
C LYS A 113 10.90 -2.59 -22.40
N CYS A 114 10.99 -1.88 -21.25
CA CYS A 114 10.18 -2.17 -20.08
C CYS A 114 8.73 -1.72 -20.34
N LYS A 115 7.76 -2.65 -20.21
CA LYS A 115 6.33 -2.37 -20.43
C LYS A 115 5.56 -2.09 -19.15
N ARG A 116 6.17 -2.33 -17.98
CA ARG A 116 5.60 -2.12 -16.65
C ARG A 116 6.71 -1.78 -15.65
N GLY A 117 6.30 -1.41 -14.46
CA GLY A 117 7.20 -1.01 -13.39
C GLY A 117 7.71 0.43 -13.54
N VAL A 118 8.26 0.95 -12.44
CA VAL A 118 8.91 2.26 -12.40
C VAL A 118 10.39 2.09 -12.07
N ARG A 119 11.23 2.98 -12.57
CA ARG A 119 12.67 2.86 -12.38
C ARG A 119 13.07 3.03 -10.92
N GLN A 120 13.73 2.04 -10.36
CA GLN A 120 14.32 2.15 -9.02
C GLN A 120 15.44 3.20 -9.03
N GLY A 121 15.44 4.09 -8.02
CA GLY A 121 16.40 5.19 -7.92
C GLY A 121 16.11 6.41 -8.79
N ASP A 122 14.96 6.44 -9.48
CA ASP A 122 14.48 7.64 -10.18
C ASP A 122 13.65 8.51 -9.22
N PRO A 123 13.93 9.83 -9.11
CA PRO A 123 13.24 10.72 -8.16
C PRO A 123 11.72 10.77 -8.23
N ILE A 124 11.12 10.53 -9.40
CA ILE A 124 9.66 10.57 -9.56
C ILE A 124 8.99 9.22 -9.26
N SER A 125 9.72 8.11 -9.38
CA SER A 125 9.15 6.76 -9.23
C SER A 125 8.42 6.51 -7.91
N PRO A 126 8.96 6.92 -6.75
CA PRO A 126 8.25 6.77 -5.48
C PRO A 126 6.91 7.50 -5.44
N LEU A 127 6.81 8.67 -6.07
CA LEU A 127 5.57 9.45 -6.09
C LEU A 127 4.53 8.83 -7.02
N LEU A 128 4.94 8.27 -8.16
CA LEU A 128 4.04 7.51 -9.03
C LEU A 128 3.51 6.26 -8.33
N PHE A 129 4.36 5.62 -7.51
CA PHE A 129 3.96 4.48 -6.70
C PHE A 129 2.87 4.85 -5.68
N VAL A 130 3.06 5.91 -4.88
CA VAL A 130 2.05 6.31 -3.87
C VAL A 130 0.75 6.80 -4.50
N LEU A 131 0.79 7.36 -5.72
CA LEU A 131 -0.41 7.64 -6.50
C LEU A 131 -1.17 6.36 -6.86
N ALA A 132 -0.46 5.30 -7.26
CA ALA A 132 -1.07 4.01 -7.56
C ALA A 132 -1.64 3.35 -6.29
N ALA A 133 -0.90 3.41 -5.18
CA ALA A 133 -1.33 2.88 -3.89
C ALA A 133 -2.61 3.54 -3.34
N TYR A 134 -2.92 4.77 -3.77
CA TYR A 134 -4.16 5.47 -3.40
C TYR A 134 -5.43 4.69 -3.75
N LEU A 135 -5.43 3.93 -4.86
CA LEU A 135 -6.63 3.17 -5.28
C LEU A 135 -7.05 2.15 -4.22
N LEU A 136 -6.10 1.50 -3.55
CA LEU A 136 -6.42 0.50 -2.52
C LEU A 136 -7.26 1.10 -1.39
N GLN A 137 -6.82 2.23 -0.83
CA GLN A 137 -7.59 2.92 0.22
C GLN A 137 -8.97 3.35 -0.29
N SER A 138 -9.05 3.84 -1.53
CA SER A 138 -10.33 4.27 -2.11
C SER A 138 -11.30 3.11 -2.28
N LEU A 139 -10.84 1.94 -2.69
CA LEU A 139 -11.67 0.73 -2.83
C LEU A 139 -12.16 0.23 -1.47
N ILE A 140 -11.30 0.24 -0.45
CA ILE A 140 -11.65 -0.18 0.91
C ILE A 140 -12.64 0.81 1.53
N ASN A 141 -12.43 2.12 1.39
CA ASN A 141 -13.37 3.14 1.85
C ASN A 141 -14.76 2.96 1.19
N LYS A 142 -14.78 2.69 -0.12
CA LYS A 142 -16.04 2.44 -0.83
C LYS A 142 -16.74 1.21 -0.28
N ALA A 143 -16.05 0.10 -0.07
CA ALA A 143 -16.64 -1.12 0.50
C ALA A 143 -17.22 -0.87 1.91
N TRP A 144 -16.55 -0.05 2.72
CA TRP A 144 -17.08 0.39 4.01
C TRP A 144 -18.34 1.25 3.88
N MET A 145 -18.33 2.26 2.99
CA MET A 145 -19.48 3.12 2.74
C MET A 145 -20.69 2.33 2.19
N ASP A 146 -20.45 1.31 1.38
CA ASP A 146 -21.45 0.42 0.82
C ASP A 146 -21.94 -0.65 1.85
N GLY A 147 -21.40 -0.67 3.08
CA GLY A 147 -21.77 -1.61 4.15
C GLY A 147 -21.28 -3.04 3.96
N LEU A 148 -20.33 -3.27 3.05
CA LEU A 148 -19.74 -4.59 2.78
C LEU A 148 -18.70 -5.00 3.85
N ILE A 149 -18.11 -4.03 4.53
CA ILE A 149 -17.20 -4.22 5.67
C ILE A 149 -17.55 -3.21 6.76
N SER A 150 -17.27 -3.56 8.02
CA SER A 150 -17.52 -2.73 9.19
C SER A 150 -16.21 -2.21 9.80
N LEU A 151 -16.30 -1.13 10.57
CA LEU A 151 -15.13 -0.65 11.32
C LEU A 151 -14.76 -1.64 12.44
N PRO A 152 -13.46 -1.89 12.68
CA PRO A 152 -13.01 -2.79 13.75
C PRO A 152 -13.34 -2.24 15.15
N ILE A 153 -13.43 -0.92 15.29
CA ILE A 153 -13.88 -0.24 16.51
C ILE A 153 -14.81 0.92 16.14
N ASN A 154 -15.79 1.16 17.00
CA ASN A 154 -16.72 2.28 16.78
C ASN A 154 -16.02 3.60 17.12
N GLN A 155 -15.59 4.32 16.10
CA GLN A 155 -15.00 5.65 16.19
C GLN A 155 -15.72 6.62 15.28
N PRO A 156 -16.68 7.41 15.77
CA PRO A 156 -17.46 8.34 14.95
C PRO A 156 -16.63 9.42 14.23
N ALA A 157 -15.41 9.68 14.71
CA ALA A 157 -14.50 10.66 14.13
C ALA A 157 -13.64 10.10 12.97
N LEU A 158 -13.72 8.80 12.65
CA LEU A 158 -13.00 8.25 11.50
C LEU A 158 -13.70 8.65 10.20
N GLU A 159 -12.98 9.40 9.36
CA GLU A 159 -13.44 9.75 8.01
C GLU A 159 -13.07 8.68 6.99
N ASP A 160 -12.11 7.80 7.32
CA ASP A 160 -11.55 6.77 6.45
C ASP A 160 -11.39 5.44 7.16
N TYR A 161 -11.52 4.36 6.41
CA TYR A 161 -11.25 3.02 6.92
C TYR A 161 -9.79 2.87 7.38
N PRO A 162 -9.50 2.15 8.48
CA PRO A 162 -8.17 2.06 9.08
C PRO A 162 -7.21 1.20 8.23
N VAL A 163 -6.68 1.81 7.19
CA VAL A 163 -5.55 1.30 6.39
C VAL A 163 -4.36 2.22 6.62
N ILE A 164 -3.22 1.67 6.91
CA ILE A 164 -1.96 2.42 7.11
C ILE A 164 -1.00 2.02 6.01
N GLN A 165 -0.48 2.99 5.30
CA GLN A 165 0.46 2.76 4.21
C GLN A 165 1.74 3.57 4.40
N TYR A 166 2.87 2.91 4.31
CA TYR A 166 4.17 3.55 4.13
C TYR A 166 4.81 2.97 2.88
N ALA A 167 4.58 3.62 1.74
CA ALA A 167 4.87 3.06 0.42
C ALA A 167 4.14 1.72 0.20
N ASP A 168 4.89 0.64 0.03
CA ASP A 168 4.39 -0.73 -0.13
C ASP A 168 4.09 -1.43 1.21
N ASP A 169 4.68 -0.99 2.31
CA ASP A 169 4.32 -1.50 3.65
C ASP A 169 2.90 -1.10 4.03
N THR A 170 1.97 -2.04 3.93
CA THR A 170 0.53 -1.80 4.13
C THR A 170 -0.03 -2.66 5.26
N LEU A 171 -0.72 -1.99 6.20
CA LEU A 171 -1.53 -2.64 7.24
C LEU A 171 -3.01 -2.35 7.00
N ILE A 172 -3.86 -3.37 7.03
CA ILE A 172 -5.32 -3.24 7.04
C ILE A 172 -5.82 -3.80 8.36
N ILE A 173 -6.60 -3.02 9.10
CA ILE A 173 -7.13 -3.42 10.40
C ILE A 173 -8.64 -3.62 10.23
N LEU A 174 -9.15 -4.81 10.55
CA LEU A 174 -10.54 -5.19 10.31
C LEU A 174 -11.08 -6.13 11.39
N PRO A 175 -12.42 -6.24 11.53
CA PRO A 175 -13.02 -7.24 12.42
C PRO A 175 -12.59 -8.65 12.04
N ALA A 176 -12.49 -9.55 13.03
CA ALA A 176 -12.15 -10.96 12.80
C ALA A 176 -13.36 -11.74 12.24
N SER A 177 -13.79 -11.36 11.05
CA SER A 177 -14.94 -11.91 10.30
C SER A 177 -14.46 -12.58 9.03
N GLN A 178 -14.81 -13.84 8.82
CA GLN A 178 -14.45 -14.57 7.60
C GLN A 178 -15.09 -13.94 6.36
N GLN A 179 -16.32 -13.45 6.46
CA GLN A 179 -17.03 -12.81 5.35
C GLN A 179 -16.34 -11.50 4.93
N GLU A 180 -16.01 -10.64 5.91
CA GLU A 180 -15.33 -9.37 5.61
C GLU A 180 -13.91 -9.60 5.08
N LEU A 181 -13.22 -10.63 5.58
CA LEU A 181 -11.91 -11.01 5.08
C LEU A 181 -11.96 -11.48 3.61
N GLN A 182 -13.01 -12.22 3.23
CA GLN A 182 -13.24 -12.61 1.84
C GLN A 182 -13.55 -11.40 0.95
N THR A 183 -14.32 -10.43 1.46
CA THR A 183 -14.57 -9.15 0.76
C THR A 183 -13.26 -8.39 0.52
N ILE A 184 -12.41 -8.27 1.54
CA ILE A 184 -11.08 -7.64 1.42
C ILE A 184 -10.22 -8.40 0.39
N LYS A 185 -10.22 -9.73 0.41
CA LYS A 185 -9.49 -10.54 -0.59
C LYS A 185 -9.94 -10.22 -2.01
N GLY A 186 -11.25 -10.16 -2.26
CA GLY A 186 -11.81 -9.78 -3.57
C GLY A 186 -11.40 -8.37 -4.01
N ILE A 187 -11.33 -7.43 -3.06
CA ILE A 187 -10.83 -6.06 -3.31
C ILE A 187 -9.34 -6.10 -3.68
N LEU A 188 -8.52 -6.85 -2.93
CA LEU A 188 -7.08 -6.98 -3.19
C LEU A 188 -6.80 -7.63 -4.55
N ASP A 189 -7.57 -8.64 -4.94
CA ASP A 189 -7.45 -9.30 -6.24
C ASP A 189 -7.86 -8.35 -7.39
N SER A 190 -8.94 -7.58 -7.22
CA SER A 190 -9.36 -6.55 -8.19
C SER A 190 -8.33 -5.42 -8.30
N TYR A 191 -7.76 -5.00 -7.17
CA TYR A 191 -6.68 -4.01 -7.11
C TYR A 191 -5.45 -4.52 -7.87
N ALA A 192 -5.05 -5.77 -7.65
CA ALA A 192 -3.92 -6.40 -8.33
C ALA A 192 -4.12 -6.47 -9.86
N GLN A 193 -5.34 -6.80 -10.32
CA GLN A 193 -5.68 -6.82 -11.75
C GLN A 193 -5.59 -5.43 -12.38
N ALA A 194 -6.06 -4.39 -11.69
CA ALA A 194 -6.07 -3.04 -12.21
C ALA A 194 -4.68 -2.40 -12.24
N THR A 195 -3.88 -2.63 -11.20
CA THR A 195 -2.62 -1.91 -10.97
C THR A 195 -1.38 -2.68 -11.38
N GLY A 196 -1.45 -4.01 -11.45
CA GLY A 196 -0.31 -4.91 -11.53
C GLY A 196 0.36 -5.21 -10.18
N LEU A 197 -0.08 -4.57 -9.08
CA LEU A 197 0.48 -4.72 -7.74
C LEU A 197 -0.12 -5.94 -7.05
N LYS A 198 0.51 -7.10 -7.24
CA LYS A 198 0.05 -8.37 -6.68
C LYS A 198 0.44 -8.53 -5.21
N ILE A 199 -0.48 -9.10 -4.43
CA ILE A 199 -0.23 -9.46 -3.04
C ILE A 199 0.48 -10.82 -2.98
N ASN A 200 1.57 -10.90 -2.24
CA ASN A 200 2.22 -12.14 -1.87
C ASN A 200 1.58 -12.68 -0.58
N TYR A 201 0.48 -13.40 -0.73
CA TYR A 201 -0.24 -13.94 0.44
C TYR A 201 0.66 -14.86 1.29
N ALA A 202 1.55 -15.64 0.68
CA ALA A 202 2.45 -16.53 1.41
C ALA A 202 3.46 -15.81 2.32
N LYS A 203 3.78 -14.54 2.03
CA LYS A 203 4.62 -13.67 2.87
C LYS A 203 3.82 -12.69 3.72
N SER A 204 2.56 -12.48 3.38
CA SER A 204 1.65 -11.65 4.17
C SER A 204 1.32 -12.32 5.49
N GLN A 205 1.01 -11.53 6.51
CA GLN A 205 0.76 -12.02 7.86
C GLN A 205 -0.57 -11.50 8.39
N LEU A 206 -1.27 -12.36 9.12
CA LEU A 206 -2.48 -12.03 9.89
C LEU A 206 -2.16 -12.06 11.37
N MET A 207 -2.22 -10.94 12.07
CA MET A 207 -1.99 -10.82 13.50
C MET A 207 -3.32 -10.64 14.23
N PRO A 208 -3.62 -11.47 15.27
CA PRO A 208 -4.84 -11.38 16.04
C PRO A 208 -4.77 -10.33 17.16
N ILE A 209 -5.89 -9.66 17.43
CA ILE A 209 -6.14 -8.90 18.66
C ILE A 209 -7.42 -9.47 19.28
N ASN A 210 -7.35 -9.99 20.50
CA ASN A 210 -8.47 -10.60 21.24
C ASN A 210 -9.15 -11.78 20.50
N VAL A 211 -8.49 -12.41 19.53
CA VAL A 211 -9.00 -13.58 18.77
C VAL A 211 -8.34 -14.86 19.30
N ASN A 212 -9.09 -15.94 19.43
CA ASN A 212 -8.53 -17.22 19.83
C ASN A 212 -7.69 -17.86 18.73
N ALA A 213 -6.80 -18.79 19.11
CA ALA A 213 -5.82 -19.37 18.19
C ALA A 213 -6.47 -20.14 17.02
N GLN A 214 -7.55 -20.90 17.29
CA GLN A 214 -8.22 -21.68 16.25
C GLN A 214 -8.87 -20.77 15.19
N LYS A 215 -9.63 -19.77 15.60
CA LYS A 215 -10.24 -18.78 14.69
C LYS A 215 -9.18 -18.04 13.90
N THR A 216 -8.05 -17.67 14.53
CA THR A 216 -6.93 -17.01 13.85
C THR A 216 -6.38 -17.86 12.72
N LEU A 217 -6.16 -19.16 12.99
CA LEU A 217 -5.66 -20.11 12.01
C LEU A 217 -6.64 -20.29 10.85
N ASP A 218 -7.93 -20.40 11.14
CA ASP A 218 -8.99 -20.55 10.12
C ASP A 218 -9.05 -19.33 9.20
N LEU A 219 -8.96 -18.10 9.76
CA LEU A 219 -8.94 -16.85 9.00
C LEU A 219 -7.67 -16.74 8.15
N ALA A 220 -6.51 -17.08 8.69
CA ALA A 220 -5.24 -17.04 7.96
C ALA A 220 -5.24 -18.02 6.79
N ASN A 221 -5.74 -19.24 7.00
CA ASN A 221 -5.89 -20.26 5.95
C ASN A 221 -6.87 -19.82 4.86
N ALA A 222 -7.99 -19.20 5.21
CA ALA A 222 -8.98 -18.70 4.25
C ALA A 222 -8.39 -17.61 3.34
N LEU A 223 -7.48 -16.79 3.85
CA LEU A 223 -6.77 -15.78 3.07
C LEU A 223 -5.57 -16.37 2.31
N GLY A 224 -4.96 -17.43 2.81
CA GLY A 224 -3.72 -18.04 2.30
C GLY A 224 -2.46 -17.36 2.82
N CYS A 225 -2.52 -16.75 4.01
CA CYS A 225 -1.40 -16.04 4.64
C CYS A 225 -0.90 -16.73 5.90
N GLN A 226 0.22 -16.25 6.44
CA GLN A 226 0.82 -16.76 7.67
C GLN A 226 0.14 -16.13 8.90
N VAL A 227 0.06 -16.91 9.99
CA VAL A 227 -0.29 -16.36 11.31
C VAL A 227 0.95 -15.65 11.86
N GLY A 228 0.80 -14.36 12.14
CA GLY A 228 1.81 -13.56 12.83
C GLY A 228 1.50 -13.43 14.33
N ALA A 229 2.45 -12.87 15.08
CA ALA A 229 2.34 -12.64 16.51
C ALA A 229 2.58 -11.18 16.85
N MET A 230 2.04 -10.74 17.99
CA MET A 230 2.30 -9.42 18.56
C MET A 230 3.42 -9.49 19.63
N PRO A 231 4.35 -8.53 19.70
CA PRO A 231 4.57 -7.46 18.75
C PRO A 231 5.21 -7.94 17.44
N PHE A 232 4.94 -7.24 16.33
CA PHE A 232 5.58 -7.52 15.03
C PHE A 232 6.43 -6.35 14.55
N THR A 233 7.37 -6.60 13.65
CA THR A 233 8.21 -5.54 13.08
C THR A 233 7.44 -4.80 11.97
N TYR A 234 7.32 -3.47 12.12
CA TYR A 234 6.80 -2.57 11.11
C TYR A 234 7.71 -1.36 10.96
N LEU A 235 8.13 -1.06 9.73
CA LEU A 235 9.07 0.02 9.41
C LEU A 235 10.37 -0.02 10.24
N GLY A 236 10.86 -1.23 10.53
CA GLY A 236 12.08 -1.46 11.32
C GLY A 236 11.93 -1.36 12.84
N LEU A 237 10.73 -1.05 13.35
CA LEU A 237 10.45 -0.95 14.78
C LEU A 237 9.41 -1.99 15.22
N PRO A 238 9.45 -2.45 16.50
CA PRO A 238 8.43 -3.33 17.03
C PRO A 238 7.12 -2.56 17.22
N LEU A 239 6.07 -2.99 16.54
CA LEU A 239 4.71 -2.48 16.69
C LEU A 239 3.89 -3.47 17.53
N GLY A 240 3.35 -3.01 18.65
CA GLY A 240 2.59 -3.82 19.59
C GLY A 240 1.32 -3.12 20.07
N ILE A 241 0.59 -3.81 20.92
CA ILE A 241 -0.68 -3.34 21.52
C ILE A 241 -0.49 -2.76 22.94
N THR A 242 0.70 -2.87 23.51
CA THR A 242 1.07 -2.31 24.81
C THR A 242 2.03 -1.16 24.61
N ARG A 243 1.88 -0.11 25.42
CA ARG A 243 2.84 1.01 25.42
C ARG A 243 4.25 0.48 25.71
N PRO A 244 5.28 0.91 24.96
CA PRO A 244 6.65 0.59 25.33
C PRO A 244 6.92 1.09 26.73
N THR A 245 7.41 0.22 27.60
CA THR A 245 7.99 0.66 28.88
C THR A 245 9.37 1.25 28.59
N VAL A 246 9.58 2.49 29.06
CA VAL A 246 10.88 3.16 29.03
C VAL A 246 11.85 2.46 29.98
#